data_e0b45179a74ad76d1b271bf309754277
#
_entry.id   e0b45179a74ad76d1b271bf309754277
#
_cell.length_a   1.000
_cell.length_b   1.000
_cell.length_c   1.000
_cell.angle_alpha   90.00
_cell.angle_beta   90.00
_cell.angle_gamma   90.00
#
_symmetry.space_group_name_H-M   'P 1'
#
loop_
_entity.id
_entity.type
_entity.pdbx_description
1 polymer ?
#
loop_
_entity_poly.entity_id
_entity_poly.type
_entity_poly.pdbx_seq_one_letter_code
_entity_poly.pdbx_strand_id
1 'polypeptide(L)'
;MAFLEPAAHQDNTPYRKSGALPEPRTVLAHTVDPVVARYFLVSARCGCFTQAARSLNIKATVLRKQLAQLEEQMRSTLFVFQGRSLVLSPQGQVLQAQLIALAHEHNLPVSASEQPRVRLAVAEPILHDILGRDLIALLRRNASVRLDIISLNSEQDLQKVEADVVVWLSDMQGMGSAPSFCIQPAKALACVKYLPHVAKRYSRLISRPDSLEDLADYMLVQWQPDEQLEALRPWNTLIEQRQAAVVHVQDYSLMLEMIRCGACIGLLPRYMSYFDRALIAIPGLLPESLQRQVWMAVNAEVSHPNEVQMLVDLIVSTFEGRQEWFDTPLRSQL
;
A
#
# COMPACT_ATOMS: atom_id res chain seq x y z
N MET A 1 60.44 3.01 73.40
CA MET A 1 59.64 2.68 74.60
C MET A 1 58.32 2.23 74.14
N ALA A 2 58.09 0.97 74.00
CA ALA A 2 57.73 0.02 75.06
C ALA A 2 56.18 -0.09 75.10
N PHE A 3 55.72 -1.25 74.58
CA PHE A 3 54.82 -2.21 75.23
C PHE A 3 53.33 -1.79 75.27
N LEU A 4 52.30 -2.57 74.95
CA LEU A 4 51.97 -4.00 75.11
C LEU A 4 50.67 -4.28 74.32
N GLU A 5 50.60 -5.42 73.65
CA GLU A 5 49.37 -6.19 73.49
C GLU A 5 48.94 -6.78 74.87
N PRO A 6 47.67 -7.15 75.07
CA PRO A 6 47.19 -8.43 74.58
C PRO A 6 45.67 -8.65 74.41
N ALA A 7 45.41 -9.78 73.80
CA ALA A 7 44.40 -10.78 74.10
C ALA A 7 43.01 -10.75 73.42
N ALA A 8 42.81 -11.82 72.72
CA ALA A 8 41.62 -12.38 72.11
C ALA A 8 40.38 -12.46 73.01
N HIS A 9 39.25 -12.24 72.43
CA HIS A 9 38.03 -12.93 72.80
C HIS A 9 37.30 -13.39 71.53
N GLN A 10 37.21 -14.70 71.37
CA GLN A 10 36.31 -15.38 70.46
C GLN A 10 34.91 -15.19 71.00
N ASP A 11 33.99 -14.72 70.15
CA ASP A 11 32.57 -14.93 70.35
C ASP A 11 31.94 -15.44 69.09
N ASN A 12 31.43 -16.62 69.22
CA ASN A 12 30.87 -17.52 68.24
C ASN A 12 29.37 -17.21 68.19
N THR A 13 28.90 -16.53 67.15
CA THR A 13 27.47 -16.36 66.88
C THR A 13 27.12 -16.82 65.47
N PRO A 14 26.01 -17.56 65.27
CA PRO A 14 25.82 -18.35 64.10
C PRO A 14 25.35 -17.54 62.91
N TYR A 15 25.90 -17.86 61.76
CA TYR A 15 25.58 -17.50 60.40
C TYR A 15 24.07 -17.46 60.15
N ARG A 16 23.51 -16.27 60.04
CA ARG A 16 22.18 -16.06 59.51
C ARG A 16 22.22 -16.30 58.01
N LYS A 17 21.65 -17.41 57.55
CA LYS A 17 21.40 -17.71 56.13
C LYS A 17 20.68 -16.52 55.51
N SER A 18 21.40 -15.81 54.68
CA SER A 18 20.84 -14.86 53.74
C SER A 18 19.86 -15.63 52.83
N GLY A 19 18.59 -15.37 52.96
CA GLY A 19 17.59 -15.91 52.07
C GLY A 19 17.89 -15.41 50.67
N ALA A 20 18.31 -16.30 49.79
CA ALA A 20 18.41 -16.07 48.39
C ALA A 20 17.02 -15.62 47.88
N LEU A 21 16.94 -14.44 47.34
CA LEU A 21 15.80 -14.03 46.53
C LEU A 21 15.59 -15.10 45.46
N PRO A 22 14.36 -15.60 45.26
CA PRO A 22 14.11 -16.59 44.23
C PRO A 22 14.54 -16.01 42.89
N GLU A 23 15.48 -16.69 42.25
CA GLU A 23 15.88 -16.36 40.89
C GLU A 23 14.62 -16.32 40.00
N PRO A 24 14.47 -15.33 39.12
CA PRO A 24 13.37 -15.30 38.20
C PRO A 24 13.43 -16.59 37.37
N ARG A 25 12.44 -17.47 37.56
CA ARG A 25 12.27 -18.64 36.69
C ARG A 25 12.18 -18.15 35.27
N THR A 26 13.19 -18.42 34.48
CA THR A 26 13.20 -18.15 33.03
C THR A 26 12.09 -19.02 32.44
N VAL A 27 10.91 -18.44 32.27
CA VAL A 27 9.82 -19.10 31.52
C VAL A 27 10.32 -19.15 30.09
N LEU A 28 10.52 -20.38 29.62
CA LEU A 28 11.03 -20.61 28.27
C LEU A 28 10.01 -20.07 27.29
N ALA A 29 10.46 -19.27 26.34
CA ALA A 29 9.63 -18.68 25.28
C ALA A 29 8.82 -19.73 24.49
N HIS A 30 9.24 -21.01 24.52
CA HIS A 30 8.53 -22.17 23.96
C HIS A 30 7.15 -22.44 24.58
N THR A 31 6.85 -21.89 25.76
CA THR A 31 5.55 -22.09 26.43
C THR A 31 4.54 -20.99 26.12
N VAL A 32 4.94 -19.96 25.38
CA VAL A 32 4.07 -18.86 24.98
C VAL A 32 3.26 -19.27 23.75
N ASP A 33 1.94 -19.09 23.81
CA ASP A 33 1.06 -19.34 22.68
C ASP A 33 1.50 -18.49 21.47
N PRO A 34 1.63 -19.07 20.27
CA PRO A 34 2.10 -18.35 19.08
C PRO A 34 1.29 -17.08 18.74
N VAL A 35 -0.02 -17.09 19.02
CA VAL A 35 -0.90 -15.94 18.80
C VAL A 35 -0.57 -14.83 19.80
N VAL A 36 -0.36 -15.18 21.05
CA VAL A 36 0.00 -14.24 22.12
C VAL A 36 1.42 -13.71 21.91
N ALA A 37 2.35 -14.55 21.46
CA ALA A 37 3.70 -14.14 21.06
C ALA A 37 3.66 -13.08 19.94
N ARG A 38 2.83 -13.30 18.92
CA ARG A 38 2.59 -12.32 17.85
C ARG A 38 2.00 -11.01 18.40
N TYR A 39 1.03 -11.08 19.31
CA TYR A 39 0.46 -9.89 19.96
C TYR A 39 1.50 -9.07 20.71
N PHE A 40 2.37 -9.77 21.46
CA PHE A 40 3.47 -9.16 22.18
C PHE A 40 4.46 -8.47 21.24
N LEU A 41 4.96 -9.17 20.21
CA LEU A 41 5.94 -8.64 19.25
C LEU A 41 5.40 -7.43 18.46
N VAL A 42 4.14 -7.48 18.02
CA VAL A 42 3.51 -6.36 17.32
C VAL A 42 3.31 -5.17 18.26
N SER A 43 2.94 -5.40 19.53
CA SER A 43 2.78 -4.32 20.52
C SER A 43 4.11 -3.63 20.85
N ALA A 44 5.17 -4.41 20.98
CA ALA A 44 6.53 -3.92 21.20
C ALA A 44 7.00 -3.03 20.04
N ARG A 45 6.70 -3.43 18.82
CA ARG A 45 7.06 -2.68 17.61
C ARG A 45 6.26 -1.40 17.44
N CYS A 46 4.95 -1.44 17.68
CA CYS A 46 4.08 -0.28 17.48
C CYS A 46 4.23 0.81 18.54
N GLY A 47 4.80 0.52 19.72
CA GLY A 47 4.93 1.47 20.81
C GLY A 47 3.60 2.05 21.35
N CYS A 48 2.45 1.46 20.96
CA CYS A 48 1.11 1.88 21.35
C CYS A 48 0.09 0.74 21.15
N PHE A 49 -0.66 0.39 22.19
CA PHE A 49 -1.67 -0.67 22.13
C PHE A 49 -2.78 -0.42 21.10
N THR A 50 -3.17 0.83 20.90
CA THR A 50 -4.23 1.17 19.93
C THR A 50 -3.75 0.91 18.49
N GLN A 51 -2.50 1.26 18.19
CA GLN A 51 -1.90 1.02 16.89
C GLN A 51 -1.64 -0.48 16.66
N ALA A 52 -1.13 -1.18 17.68
CA ALA A 52 -0.94 -2.62 17.62
C ALA A 52 -2.25 -3.38 17.40
N ALA A 53 -3.32 -2.99 18.09
CA ALA A 53 -4.63 -3.60 17.93
C ALA A 53 -5.19 -3.40 16.50
N ARG A 54 -5.00 -2.22 15.91
CA ARG A 54 -5.35 -1.96 14.50
C ARG A 54 -4.54 -2.85 13.55
N SER A 55 -3.24 -2.96 13.77
CA SER A 55 -2.34 -3.80 12.98
C SER A 55 -2.71 -5.30 13.06
N LEU A 56 -3.25 -5.74 14.19
CA LEU A 56 -3.67 -7.13 14.42
C LEU A 56 -5.14 -7.38 14.05
N ASN A 57 -5.87 -6.36 13.61
CA ASN A 57 -7.31 -6.40 13.33
C ASN A 57 -8.16 -6.92 14.51
N ILE A 58 -7.81 -6.53 15.73
CA ILE A 58 -8.53 -6.91 16.96
C ILE A 58 -8.90 -5.68 17.77
N LYS A 59 -9.83 -5.83 18.73
CA LYS A 59 -10.17 -4.77 19.69
C LYS A 59 -9.00 -4.54 20.65
N ALA A 60 -8.67 -3.27 20.93
CA ALA A 60 -7.59 -2.91 21.88
C ALA A 60 -7.81 -3.48 23.29
N THR A 61 -9.06 -3.68 23.70
CA THR A 61 -9.42 -4.32 24.97
C THR A 61 -9.02 -5.79 25.00
N VAL A 62 -9.20 -6.51 23.88
CA VAL A 62 -8.79 -7.92 23.73
C VAL A 62 -7.27 -8.03 23.78
N LEU A 63 -6.56 -7.18 23.02
CA LEU A 63 -5.11 -7.14 23.02
C LEU A 63 -4.54 -6.93 24.44
N ARG A 64 -5.03 -5.91 25.14
CA ARG A 64 -4.59 -5.60 26.51
C ARG A 64 -4.84 -6.74 27.47
N LYS A 65 -6.00 -7.41 27.37
CA LYS A 65 -6.35 -8.57 28.20
C LYS A 65 -5.38 -9.72 27.98
N GLN A 66 -5.06 -10.04 26.72
CA GLN A 66 -4.15 -11.14 26.38
C GLN A 66 -2.72 -10.83 26.84
N LEU A 67 -2.25 -9.59 26.70
CA LEU A 67 -0.93 -9.19 27.16
C LEU A 67 -0.83 -9.17 28.70
N ALA A 68 -1.87 -8.72 29.39
CA ALA A 68 -1.94 -8.76 30.85
C ALA A 68 -1.89 -10.23 31.36
N GLN A 69 -2.59 -11.15 30.69
CA GLN A 69 -2.51 -12.59 31.02
C GLN A 69 -1.11 -13.15 30.80
N LEU A 70 -0.41 -12.71 29.73
CA LEU A 70 0.99 -13.08 29.49
C LEU A 70 1.90 -12.56 30.62
N GLU A 71 1.75 -11.31 31.04
CA GLU A 71 2.50 -10.72 32.16
C GLU A 71 2.26 -11.46 33.47
N GLU A 72 1.01 -11.87 33.71
CA GLU A 72 0.65 -12.69 34.88
C GLU A 72 1.29 -14.08 34.82
N GLN A 73 1.24 -14.78 33.69
CA GLN A 73 1.90 -16.07 33.47
C GLN A 73 3.43 -15.97 33.68
N MET A 74 4.03 -14.89 33.20
CA MET A 74 5.45 -14.62 33.32
C MET A 74 5.83 -14.05 34.70
N ARG A 75 4.86 -13.69 35.52
CA ARG A 75 5.05 -13.00 36.83
C ARG A 75 5.97 -11.78 36.73
N SER A 76 5.93 -11.10 35.61
CA SER A 76 6.76 -9.93 35.35
C SER A 76 6.06 -8.97 34.41
N THR A 77 6.25 -7.68 34.60
CA THR A 77 5.81 -6.66 33.67
C THR A 77 6.68 -6.68 32.42
N LEU A 78 6.04 -6.78 31.26
CA LEU A 78 6.73 -6.80 29.96
C LEU A 78 6.74 -5.44 29.30
N PHE A 79 5.75 -4.60 29.61
CA PHE A 79 5.62 -3.24 29.07
C PHE A 79 5.58 -2.20 30.18
N VAL A 80 6.21 -1.05 29.89
CA VAL A 80 6.16 0.16 30.74
C VAL A 80 5.83 1.38 29.88
N PHE A 81 5.15 2.36 30.47
CA PHE A 81 4.89 3.62 29.81
C PHE A 81 6.02 4.63 30.10
N GLN A 82 6.62 5.16 29.06
CA GLN A 82 7.48 6.33 29.13
C GLN A 82 6.76 7.53 28.47
N GLY A 83 6.14 8.36 29.28
CA GLY A 83 5.27 9.43 28.80
C GLY A 83 4.04 8.86 28.07
N ARG A 84 3.95 9.09 26.76
CA ARG A 84 2.86 8.58 25.91
C ARG A 84 3.23 7.33 25.12
N SER A 85 4.47 6.88 25.18
CA SER A 85 4.97 5.72 24.42
C SER A 85 5.02 4.49 25.31
N LEU A 86 4.66 3.36 24.72
CA LEU A 86 4.76 2.03 25.31
C LEU A 86 6.14 1.47 24.95
N VAL A 87 6.94 1.13 25.95
CA VAL A 87 8.28 0.55 25.77
C VAL A 87 8.40 -0.78 26.52
N LEU A 88 9.32 -1.63 26.09
CA LEU A 88 9.59 -2.88 26.77
C LEU A 88 10.34 -2.65 28.08
N SER A 89 9.94 -3.42 29.11
CA SER A 89 10.74 -3.57 30.33
C SER A 89 12.01 -4.40 30.03
N PRO A 90 12.98 -4.49 30.97
CA PRO A 90 14.13 -5.40 30.80
C PRO A 90 13.71 -6.85 30.55
N GLN A 91 12.69 -7.36 31.25
CA GLN A 91 12.12 -8.68 31.03
C GLN A 91 11.41 -8.82 29.67
N GLY A 92 10.71 -7.75 29.24
CA GLY A 92 10.12 -7.68 27.90
C GLY A 92 11.19 -7.77 26.79
N GLN A 93 12.33 -7.12 26.96
CA GLN A 93 13.45 -7.20 26.02
C GLN A 93 14.03 -8.63 25.92
N VAL A 94 14.19 -9.30 27.08
CA VAL A 94 14.65 -10.69 27.11
C VAL A 94 13.65 -11.62 26.41
N LEU A 95 12.35 -11.47 26.71
CA LEU A 95 11.31 -12.26 26.02
C LEU A 95 11.30 -12.00 24.52
N GLN A 96 11.44 -10.75 24.10
CA GLN A 96 11.51 -10.39 22.69
C GLN A 96 12.68 -11.10 22.00
N ALA A 97 13.88 -11.05 22.59
CA ALA A 97 15.06 -11.72 22.04
C ALA A 97 14.86 -13.24 21.91
N GLN A 98 14.26 -13.87 22.93
CA GLN A 98 13.98 -15.30 22.91
C GLN A 98 12.95 -15.69 21.85
N LEU A 99 11.86 -14.95 21.72
CA LEU A 99 10.83 -15.19 20.70
C LEU A 99 11.36 -15.00 19.28
N ILE A 100 12.26 -14.05 19.08
CA ILE A 100 12.95 -13.84 17.82
C ILE A 100 13.88 -15.00 17.50
N ALA A 101 14.68 -15.47 18.47
CA ALA A 101 15.58 -16.61 18.29
C ALA A 101 14.81 -17.90 17.92
N LEU A 102 13.70 -18.16 18.63
CA LEU A 102 12.82 -19.32 18.33
C LEU A 102 12.22 -19.28 16.95
N ALA A 103 11.83 -18.09 16.49
CA ALA A 103 11.29 -17.91 15.16
C ALA A 103 12.36 -18.19 14.07
N HIS A 104 13.62 -17.86 14.30
CA HIS A 104 14.74 -18.21 13.41
C HIS A 104 14.99 -19.71 13.34
N GLU A 105 14.92 -20.42 14.48
CA GLU A 105 15.11 -21.89 14.51
C GLU A 105 14.01 -22.67 13.78
N HIS A 106 12.80 -22.11 13.71
CA HIS A 106 11.63 -22.77 13.10
C HIS A 106 11.30 -22.26 11.70
N ASN A 107 12.20 -21.55 11.01
CA ASN A 107 11.95 -20.92 9.70
C ASN A 107 10.68 -20.05 9.64
N LEU A 108 10.23 -19.54 10.79
CA LEU A 108 9.17 -18.53 10.82
C LEU A 108 9.82 -17.17 10.53
N PRO A 109 9.32 -16.38 9.56
CA PRO A 109 9.95 -15.11 9.19
C PRO A 109 9.75 -14.08 10.30
N VAL A 110 10.71 -14.01 11.22
CA VAL A 110 10.81 -12.96 12.23
C VAL A 110 12.21 -12.36 12.18
N SER A 111 12.52 -11.65 11.12
CA SER A 111 13.65 -10.72 11.17
C SER A 111 13.21 -9.47 11.92
N ALA A 112 13.79 -9.27 13.10
CA ALA A 112 13.47 -8.19 14.04
C ALA A 112 14.02 -6.82 13.63
N SER A 113 14.64 -6.67 12.45
CA SER A 113 15.31 -5.42 12.06
C SER A 113 14.75 -4.69 10.86
N GLU A 114 13.93 -5.34 10.01
CA GLU A 114 13.33 -4.63 8.88
C GLU A 114 11.82 -4.89 8.80
N GLN A 115 11.03 -3.83 8.84
CA GLN A 115 9.62 -3.92 8.47
C GLN A 115 9.53 -4.45 7.04
N PRO A 116 8.65 -5.44 6.76
CA PRO A 116 8.50 -5.95 5.41
C PRO A 116 8.22 -4.78 4.47
N ARG A 117 9.15 -4.58 3.55
CA ARG A 117 9.08 -3.55 2.54
C ARG A 117 8.56 -4.18 1.27
N VAL A 118 7.38 -3.75 0.82
CA VAL A 118 6.77 -4.18 -0.43
C VAL A 118 6.81 -3.02 -1.41
N ARG A 119 7.29 -3.27 -2.63
CA ARG A 119 7.34 -2.31 -3.71
C ARG A 119 6.20 -2.58 -4.69
N LEU A 120 5.34 -1.61 -4.89
CA LEU A 120 4.23 -1.64 -5.83
C LEU A 120 4.47 -0.61 -6.93
N ALA A 121 4.64 -1.05 -8.16
CA ALA A 121 4.70 -0.17 -9.32
C ALA A 121 3.35 -0.16 -10.05
N VAL A 122 2.78 1.00 -10.31
CA VAL A 122 1.44 1.12 -10.89
C VAL A 122 1.39 2.24 -11.91
N ALA A 123 0.73 2.00 -13.04
CA ALA A 123 0.38 3.04 -14.00
C ALA A 123 -0.42 4.16 -13.30
N GLU A 124 -0.01 5.41 -13.49
CA GLU A 124 -0.53 6.56 -12.74
C GLU A 124 -2.06 6.69 -12.78
N PRO A 125 -2.76 6.52 -13.91
CA PRO A 125 -4.22 6.57 -13.92
C PRO A 125 -4.87 5.47 -13.07
N ILE A 126 -4.30 4.25 -13.07
CA ILE A 126 -4.82 3.13 -12.27
C ILE A 126 -4.58 3.38 -10.78
N LEU A 127 -3.41 3.91 -10.43
CA LEU A 127 -3.11 4.27 -9.06
C LEU A 127 -4.06 5.34 -8.54
N HIS A 128 -4.21 6.43 -9.29
CA HIS A 128 -5.01 7.59 -8.90
C HIS A 128 -6.50 7.26 -8.82
N ASP A 129 -7.05 6.64 -9.86
CA ASP A 129 -8.50 6.49 -10.02
C ASP A 129 -9.05 5.22 -9.34
N ILE A 130 -8.29 4.13 -9.40
CA ILE A 130 -8.78 2.80 -9.02
C ILE A 130 -8.24 2.36 -7.67
N LEU A 131 -6.92 2.31 -7.50
CA LEU A 131 -6.30 1.65 -6.35
C LEU A 131 -6.08 2.56 -5.14
N GLY A 132 -5.93 3.87 -5.33
CA GLY A 132 -5.47 4.78 -4.27
C GLY A 132 -6.29 4.73 -2.98
N ARG A 133 -7.63 4.69 -3.09
CA ARG A 133 -8.52 4.63 -1.91
C ARG A 133 -8.40 3.30 -1.16
N ASP A 134 -8.29 2.20 -1.89
CA ASP A 134 -8.21 0.86 -1.30
C ASP A 134 -6.83 0.62 -0.68
N LEU A 135 -5.75 1.14 -1.28
CA LEU A 135 -4.41 1.15 -0.69
C LEU A 135 -4.37 1.94 0.63
N ILE A 136 -5.00 3.13 0.67
CA ILE A 136 -5.12 3.90 1.91
C ILE A 136 -5.89 3.10 2.98
N ALA A 137 -6.97 2.42 2.59
CA ALA A 137 -7.75 1.59 3.52
C ALA A 137 -6.94 0.39 4.02
N LEU A 138 -6.13 -0.24 3.15
CA LEU A 138 -5.21 -1.32 3.52
C LEU A 138 -4.17 -0.84 4.54
N LEU A 139 -3.50 0.28 4.27
CA LEU A 139 -2.47 0.84 5.17
C LEU A 139 -3.03 1.25 6.53
N ARG A 140 -4.28 1.73 6.58
CA ARG A 140 -4.96 2.03 7.85
C ARG A 140 -5.22 0.77 8.70
N ARG A 141 -5.42 -0.39 8.06
CA ARG A 141 -5.65 -1.68 8.74
C ARG A 141 -4.34 -2.37 9.11
N ASN A 142 -3.29 -2.20 8.30
CA ASN A 142 -2.00 -2.88 8.42
C ASN A 142 -0.85 -1.88 8.62
N ALA A 143 -0.69 -1.36 9.84
CA ALA A 143 0.39 -0.42 10.16
C ALA A 143 1.79 -1.05 10.17
N SER A 144 1.90 -2.36 9.93
CA SER A 144 3.17 -3.12 9.97
C SER A 144 3.85 -3.28 8.62
N VAL A 145 3.16 -2.96 7.53
CA VAL A 145 3.73 -3.06 6.17
C VAL A 145 4.28 -1.70 5.76
N ARG A 146 5.50 -1.68 5.28
CA ARG A 146 6.07 -0.54 4.56
C ARG A 146 5.82 -0.74 3.07
N LEU A 147 4.98 0.10 2.49
CA LEU A 147 4.65 0.07 1.07
C LEU A 147 5.34 1.23 0.36
N ASP A 148 6.19 0.91 -0.60
CA ASP A 148 6.76 1.88 -1.53
C ASP A 148 5.96 1.84 -2.82
N ILE A 149 5.33 2.94 -3.17
CA ILE A 149 4.52 3.06 -4.38
C ILE A 149 5.33 3.83 -5.43
N ILE A 150 5.44 3.24 -6.62
CA ILE A 150 6.18 3.78 -7.76
C ILE A 150 5.17 4.03 -8.89
N SER A 151 5.06 5.27 -9.34
CA SER A 151 4.22 5.63 -10.47
C SER A 151 4.91 5.28 -11.79
N LEU A 152 4.17 4.63 -12.70
CA LEU A 152 4.65 4.30 -14.05
C LEU A 152 3.94 5.19 -15.05
N ASN A 153 4.73 5.99 -15.79
CA ASN A 153 4.23 6.93 -16.78
C ASN A 153 4.65 6.56 -18.21
N SER A 154 5.59 5.62 -18.36
CA SER A 154 6.09 5.20 -19.66
C SER A 154 6.46 3.71 -19.68
N GLU A 155 6.61 3.16 -20.89
CA GLU A 155 7.19 1.81 -21.08
C GLU A 155 8.63 1.73 -20.59
N GLN A 156 9.38 2.84 -20.66
CA GLN A 156 10.74 2.89 -20.15
C GLN A 156 10.81 2.76 -18.63
N ASP A 157 9.82 3.34 -17.93
CA ASP A 157 9.70 3.16 -16.47
C ASP A 157 9.41 1.71 -16.13
N LEU A 158 8.51 1.08 -16.90
CA LEU A 158 8.18 -0.34 -16.74
C LEU A 158 9.40 -1.26 -16.92
N GLN A 159 10.27 -0.95 -17.87
CA GLN A 159 11.47 -1.75 -18.12
C GLN A 159 12.56 -1.59 -17.05
N LYS A 160 12.60 -0.44 -16.39
CA LYS A 160 13.63 -0.10 -15.40
C LYS A 160 13.23 -0.34 -13.97
N VAL A 161 11.93 -0.53 -13.72
CA VAL A 161 11.41 -0.65 -12.36
C VAL A 161 11.76 -2.00 -11.75
N GLU A 162 12.19 -1.96 -10.50
CA GLU A 162 12.30 -3.13 -9.63
C GLU A 162 11.17 -3.08 -8.60
N ALA A 163 10.20 -3.98 -8.71
CA ALA A 163 9.06 -4.03 -7.82
C ALA A 163 8.62 -5.47 -7.52
N ASP A 164 7.91 -5.67 -6.41
CA ASP A 164 7.35 -6.97 -6.05
C ASP A 164 6.04 -7.24 -6.79
N VAL A 165 5.26 -6.17 -7.01
CA VAL A 165 4.01 -6.21 -7.80
C VAL A 165 4.02 -5.07 -8.79
N VAL A 166 3.64 -5.36 -10.03
CA VAL A 166 3.54 -4.36 -11.10
C VAL A 166 2.15 -4.39 -11.72
N VAL A 167 1.54 -3.21 -11.88
CA VAL A 167 0.26 -3.03 -12.58
C VAL A 167 0.46 -2.01 -13.68
N TRP A 168 0.29 -2.40 -14.94
CA TRP A 168 0.54 -1.52 -16.08
C TRP A 168 -0.55 -1.59 -17.13
N LEU A 169 -0.51 -0.64 -18.04
CA LEU A 169 -1.39 -0.55 -19.20
C LEU A 169 -0.57 -0.90 -20.46
N SER A 170 -1.12 -1.76 -21.32
CA SER A 170 -0.59 -2.02 -22.65
C SER A 170 -1.66 -1.87 -23.71
N ASP A 171 -1.23 -1.79 -24.96
CA ASP A 171 -2.13 -1.84 -26.09
C ASP A 171 -2.80 -3.22 -26.20
N MET A 172 -3.96 -3.30 -26.85
CA MET A 172 -4.76 -4.54 -26.93
C MET A 172 -4.10 -5.67 -27.73
N GLN A 173 -3.06 -5.38 -28.51
CA GLN A 173 -2.39 -6.38 -29.37
C GLN A 173 -1.40 -7.29 -28.62
N GLY A 174 -1.40 -7.28 -27.29
CA GLY A 174 -0.57 -8.16 -26.46
C GLY A 174 -0.18 -7.53 -25.13
N MET A 175 0.70 -8.20 -24.36
CA MET A 175 1.21 -7.65 -23.10
C MET A 175 2.07 -6.39 -23.31
N GLY A 176 2.44 -6.05 -24.54
CA GLY A 176 3.40 -5.00 -24.82
C GLY A 176 4.77 -5.31 -24.19
N SER A 177 5.46 -4.26 -23.78
CA SER A 177 6.70 -4.40 -23.00
C SER A 177 6.37 -4.97 -21.62
N ALA A 178 6.96 -6.12 -21.29
CA ALA A 178 6.88 -6.69 -19.94
C ALA A 178 7.97 -6.09 -19.03
N PRO A 179 7.81 -6.11 -17.70
CA PRO A 179 8.89 -5.77 -16.79
C PRO A 179 10.15 -6.58 -17.03
N SER A 180 11.33 -5.99 -16.83
CA SER A 180 12.62 -6.63 -17.14
C SER A 180 13.03 -7.74 -16.14
N PHE A 181 12.39 -7.83 -14.99
CA PHE A 181 12.67 -8.85 -13.98
C PHE A 181 11.89 -10.16 -14.25
N CYS A 182 12.34 -11.26 -13.64
CA CYS A 182 11.66 -12.53 -13.73
C CYS A 182 10.28 -12.46 -13.07
N ILE A 183 9.21 -12.57 -13.85
CA ILE A 183 7.84 -12.45 -13.40
C ILE A 183 7.10 -13.79 -13.49
N GLN A 184 6.16 -13.98 -12.58
CA GLN A 184 5.13 -15.01 -12.73
C GLN A 184 4.24 -14.66 -13.94
N PRO A 185 3.48 -15.61 -14.51
CA PRO A 185 2.58 -15.31 -15.60
C PRO A 185 1.70 -14.11 -15.31
N ALA A 186 1.71 -13.10 -16.18
CA ALA A 186 0.94 -11.89 -16.01
C ALA A 186 -0.57 -12.19 -16.09
N LYS A 187 -1.34 -11.56 -15.21
CA LYS A 187 -2.81 -11.66 -15.18
C LYS A 187 -3.42 -10.42 -15.82
N ALA A 188 -4.31 -10.61 -16.79
CA ALA A 188 -5.16 -9.53 -17.32
C ALA A 188 -6.24 -9.20 -16.27
N LEU A 189 -6.36 -7.92 -15.91
CA LEU A 189 -7.33 -7.44 -14.90
C LEU A 189 -8.58 -6.84 -15.53
N ALA A 190 -8.41 -5.92 -16.49
CA ALA A 190 -9.53 -5.21 -17.13
C ALA A 190 -9.12 -4.60 -18.46
N CYS A 191 -10.09 -4.39 -19.34
CA CYS A 191 -9.95 -3.58 -20.53
C CYS A 191 -10.48 -2.18 -20.26
N VAL A 192 -9.65 -1.16 -20.45
CA VAL A 192 -9.98 0.25 -20.22
C VAL A 192 -10.26 0.93 -21.55
N LYS A 193 -11.49 1.39 -21.73
CA LYS A 193 -11.89 2.20 -22.89
C LYS A 193 -11.68 3.70 -22.58
N TYR A 194 -11.33 4.48 -23.61
CA TYR A 194 -11.08 5.90 -23.47
C TYR A 194 -12.10 6.71 -24.26
N LEU A 195 -12.54 7.82 -23.71
CA LEU A 195 -13.48 8.76 -24.33
C LEU A 195 -13.05 10.21 -24.01
N PRO A 196 -13.36 11.18 -24.89
CA PRO A 196 -13.27 12.59 -24.53
C PRO A 196 -14.19 12.90 -23.35
N HIS A 197 -13.71 13.71 -22.41
CA HIS A 197 -14.46 14.15 -21.22
C HIS A 197 -14.45 15.67 -21.10
N VAL A 198 -15.55 16.18 -20.55
CA VAL A 198 -15.74 17.60 -20.24
C VAL A 198 -16.35 17.76 -18.86
N ALA A 199 -16.20 18.94 -18.24
CA ALA A 199 -16.87 19.25 -16.99
C ALA A 199 -18.39 19.27 -17.16
N LYS A 200 -19.11 18.64 -16.24
CA LYS A 200 -20.59 18.58 -16.25
C LYS A 200 -21.25 19.95 -16.30
N ARG A 201 -20.69 20.95 -15.62
CA ARG A 201 -21.20 22.33 -15.61
C ARG A 201 -21.14 23.00 -16.99
N TYR A 202 -20.17 22.62 -17.83
CA TYR A 202 -19.99 23.18 -19.18
C TYR A 202 -21.08 22.69 -20.12
N SER A 203 -21.53 21.44 -19.95
CA SER A 203 -22.55 20.84 -20.80
C SER A 203 -23.94 21.47 -20.70
N ARG A 204 -24.15 22.41 -19.75
CA ARG A 204 -25.40 23.15 -19.59
C ARG A 204 -25.40 24.54 -20.23
N LEU A 205 -24.22 25.10 -20.46
CA LEU A 205 -24.05 26.47 -20.95
C LEU A 205 -23.69 26.57 -22.45
N ILE A 206 -23.04 25.50 -22.94
CA ILE A 206 -22.59 25.42 -24.33
C ILE A 206 -23.06 24.05 -24.87
N SER A 207 -23.50 23.98 -26.10
CA SER A 207 -23.82 22.74 -26.79
C SER A 207 -22.60 21.80 -26.69
N ARG A 208 -22.82 20.53 -26.31
CA ARG A 208 -21.74 19.54 -26.37
C ARG A 208 -21.25 19.46 -27.80
N PRO A 209 -19.96 19.25 -28.04
CA PRO A 209 -19.49 18.94 -29.37
C PRO A 209 -20.11 17.63 -29.84
N ASP A 210 -20.84 17.66 -30.93
CA ASP A 210 -21.47 16.48 -31.54
C ASP A 210 -20.62 15.95 -32.69
N SER A 211 -19.64 16.74 -33.15
CA SER A 211 -18.73 16.43 -34.26
C SER A 211 -17.28 16.78 -33.90
N LEU A 212 -16.34 16.29 -34.71
CA LEU A 212 -14.90 16.65 -34.55
C LEU A 212 -14.67 18.11 -34.92
N GLU A 213 -15.47 18.70 -35.83
CA GLU A 213 -15.40 20.09 -36.18
C GLU A 213 -15.77 21.00 -35.00
N ASP A 214 -16.78 20.63 -34.24
CA ASP A 214 -17.20 21.38 -33.04
C ASP A 214 -16.10 21.45 -31.99
N LEU A 215 -15.20 20.47 -31.95
CA LEU A 215 -14.05 20.52 -31.04
C LEU A 215 -13.13 21.70 -31.34
N ALA A 216 -13.19 22.29 -32.52
CA ALA A 216 -12.35 23.44 -32.88
C ALA A 216 -12.51 24.64 -31.91
N ASP A 217 -13.70 24.81 -31.35
CA ASP A 217 -14.02 25.87 -30.42
C ASP A 217 -13.55 25.63 -28.98
N TYR A 218 -13.00 24.43 -28.71
CA TYR A 218 -12.59 24.03 -27.35
C TYR A 218 -11.09 23.95 -27.23
N MET A 219 -10.58 24.29 -26.06
CA MET A 219 -9.21 23.94 -25.65
C MET A 219 -9.13 22.45 -25.36
N LEU A 220 -8.12 21.79 -25.90
CA LEU A 220 -7.84 20.37 -25.62
C LEU A 220 -6.66 20.24 -24.68
N VAL A 221 -6.69 19.24 -23.81
CA VAL A 221 -5.55 18.88 -22.95
C VAL A 221 -5.04 17.49 -23.31
N GLN A 222 -3.73 17.38 -23.48
CA GLN A 222 -3.01 16.16 -23.77
C GLN A 222 -2.11 15.79 -22.59
N TRP A 223 -2.24 14.57 -22.11
CA TRP A 223 -1.29 14.00 -21.16
C TRP A 223 -0.08 13.46 -21.93
N GLN A 224 1.11 13.99 -21.63
CA GLN A 224 2.32 13.67 -22.42
C GLN A 224 2.64 12.16 -22.50
N PRO A 225 2.50 11.36 -21.43
CA PRO A 225 2.71 9.92 -21.53
C PRO A 225 1.85 9.20 -22.57
N ASP A 226 0.71 9.75 -22.94
CA ASP A 226 -0.22 9.17 -23.94
C ASP A 226 0.06 9.60 -25.39
N GLU A 227 0.96 10.58 -25.63
CA GLU A 227 1.18 11.20 -26.94
C GLU A 227 1.61 10.21 -28.04
N GLN A 228 2.39 9.18 -27.67
CA GLN A 228 2.95 8.24 -28.64
C GLN A 228 2.26 6.88 -28.64
N LEU A 229 1.17 6.71 -27.89
CA LEU A 229 0.48 5.45 -27.80
C LEU A 229 -0.37 5.18 -29.04
N GLU A 230 -0.08 4.06 -29.70
CA GLU A 230 -0.83 3.65 -30.92
C GLU A 230 -2.31 3.37 -30.61
N ALA A 231 -2.60 2.79 -29.44
CA ALA A 231 -4.00 2.59 -29.01
C ALA A 231 -4.82 3.87 -28.91
N LEU A 232 -4.17 5.04 -28.76
CA LEU A 232 -4.82 6.35 -28.64
C LEU A 232 -4.59 7.23 -29.89
N ARG A 233 -4.10 6.66 -30.98
CA ARG A 233 -3.76 7.36 -32.23
C ARG A 233 -4.83 8.30 -32.76
N PRO A 234 -6.13 7.94 -32.79
CA PRO A 234 -7.18 8.87 -33.27
C PRO A 234 -7.22 10.18 -32.48
N TRP A 235 -7.01 10.16 -31.17
CA TRP A 235 -6.92 11.35 -30.35
C TRP A 235 -5.60 12.10 -30.58
N ASN A 236 -4.48 11.38 -30.62
CA ASN A 236 -3.17 11.98 -30.84
C ASN A 236 -3.09 12.70 -32.18
N THR A 237 -3.61 12.11 -33.24
CA THR A 237 -3.72 12.74 -34.56
C THR A 237 -4.55 14.04 -34.52
N LEU A 238 -5.68 14.04 -33.80
CA LEU A 238 -6.49 15.24 -33.63
C LEU A 238 -5.70 16.36 -32.94
N ILE A 239 -4.92 16.03 -31.91
CA ILE A 239 -4.06 17.00 -31.21
C ILE A 239 -2.95 17.52 -32.11
N GLU A 240 -2.25 16.65 -32.85
CA GLU A 240 -1.15 17.00 -33.77
C GLU A 240 -1.59 17.92 -34.90
N GLN A 241 -2.82 17.76 -35.41
CA GLN A 241 -3.38 18.59 -36.48
C GLN A 241 -3.74 20.01 -36.04
N ARG A 242 -3.76 20.29 -34.73
CA ARG A 242 -4.11 21.59 -34.19
C ARG A 242 -2.91 22.53 -34.12
N GLN A 243 -3.09 23.76 -34.59
CA GLN A 243 -2.09 24.81 -34.51
C GLN A 243 -2.15 25.61 -33.18
N ALA A 244 -3.30 25.57 -32.49
CA ALA A 244 -3.55 26.34 -31.29
C ALA A 244 -4.59 25.63 -30.38
N ALA A 245 -4.81 26.17 -29.19
CA ALA A 245 -5.78 25.68 -28.19
C ALA A 245 -5.52 24.23 -27.73
N VAL A 246 -4.24 23.88 -27.58
CA VAL A 246 -3.80 22.62 -27.00
C VAL A 246 -2.87 22.91 -25.82
N VAL A 247 -3.07 22.17 -24.72
CA VAL A 247 -2.21 22.21 -23.55
C VAL A 247 -1.62 20.81 -23.32
N HIS A 248 -0.30 20.71 -23.25
CA HIS A 248 0.42 19.48 -22.92
C HIS A 248 0.80 19.48 -21.45
N VAL A 249 0.48 18.44 -20.73
CA VAL A 249 0.77 18.30 -19.29
C VAL A 249 1.45 16.97 -18.99
N GLN A 250 2.37 16.97 -18.03
CA GLN A 250 3.04 15.78 -17.55
C GLN A 250 2.32 15.16 -16.32
N ASP A 251 1.66 16.00 -15.54
CA ASP A 251 0.98 15.61 -14.32
C ASP A 251 -0.46 15.22 -14.62
N TYR A 252 -0.81 13.97 -14.28
CA TYR A 252 -2.17 13.43 -14.50
C TYR A 252 -3.22 14.16 -13.67
N SER A 253 -2.89 14.52 -12.42
CA SER A 253 -3.82 15.24 -11.54
C SER A 253 -4.11 16.63 -12.05
N LEU A 254 -3.11 17.33 -12.63
CA LEU A 254 -3.29 18.64 -13.25
C LEU A 254 -4.22 18.53 -14.47
N MET A 255 -4.03 17.51 -15.32
CA MET A 255 -4.93 17.26 -16.45
C MET A 255 -6.38 17.12 -15.99
N LEU A 256 -6.61 16.26 -14.97
CA LEU A 256 -7.94 16.05 -14.40
C LEU A 256 -8.55 17.36 -13.88
N GLU A 257 -7.77 18.17 -13.18
CA GLU A 257 -8.24 19.44 -12.62
C GLU A 257 -8.60 20.44 -13.73
N MET A 258 -7.82 20.53 -14.80
CA MET A 258 -8.13 21.38 -15.96
C MET A 258 -9.46 20.98 -16.62
N ILE A 259 -9.72 19.67 -16.75
CA ILE A 259 -11.00 19.19 -17.29
C ILE A 259 -12.14 19.46 -16.30
N ARG A 260 -11.97 19.20 -15.01
CA ARG A 260 -12.96 19.48 -13.95
C ARG A 260 -13.34 20.94 -13.85
N CYS A 261 -12.34 21.82 -14.00
CA CYS A 261 -12.55 23.26 -14.03
C CYS A 261 -13.26 23.74 -15.31
N GLY A 262 -13.48 22.88 -16.30
CA GLY A 262 -14.11 23.21 -17.56
C GLY A 262 -13.22 24.08 -18.48
N ALA A 263 -11.91 24.09 -18.23
CA ALA A 263 -10.95 24.79 -19.08
C ALA A 263 -10.70 24.04 -20.38
N CYS A 264 -10.73 22.70 -20.35
CA CYS A 264 -10.35 21.86 -21.47
C CYS A 264 -11.26 20.64 -21.62
N ILE A 265 -11.23 20.05 -22.82
CA ILE A 265 -11.66 18.67 -23.09
C ILE A 265 -10.40 17.81 -23.12
N GLY A 266 -10.43 16.65 -22.47
CA GLY A 266 -9.32 15.71 -22.45
C GLY A 266 -9.78 14.28 -22.67
N LEU A 267 -8.87 13.42 -23.14
CA LEU A 267 -9.13 11.99 -23.29
C LEU A 267 -8.90 11.30 -21.94
N LEU A 268 -9.94 10.67 -21.38
CA LEU A 268 -9.89 9.97 -20.11
C LEU A 268 -10.49 8.58 -20.21
N PRO A 269 -10.12 7.67 -19.30
CA PRO A 269 -10.80 6.39 -19.14
C PRO A 269 -12.32 6.57 -18.99
N ARG A 270 -13.10 5.74 -19.68
CA ARG A 270 -14.58 5.79 -19.62
C ARG A 270 -15.11 5.66 -18.19
N TYR A 271 -14.45 4.91 -17.34
CA TYR A 271 -14.85 4.74 -15.95
C TYR A 271 -14.85 6.04 -15.14
N MET A 272 -14.19 7.09 -15.61
CA MET A 272 -14.18 8.40 -14.95
C MET A 272 -15.58 8.97 -14.76
N SER A 273 -16.52 8.68 -15.67
CA SER A 273 -17.92 9.08 -15.51
C SER A 273 -18.63 8.43 -14.32
N TYR A 274 -18.14 7.28 -13.83
CA TYR A 274 -18.63 6.62 -12.62
C TYR A 274 -17.89 7.06 -11.37
N PHE A 275 -16.60 7.35 -11.53
CA PHE A 275 -15.71 7.73 -10.44
C PHE A 275 -15.88 9.21 -10.06
N ASP A 276 -15.99 10.09 -11.03
CA ASP A 276 -16.07 11.54 -10.84
C ASP A 276 -17.35 12.11 -11.42
N ARG A 277 -18.24 12.54 -10.52
CA ARG A 277 -19.54 13.13 -10.89
C ARG A 277 -19.43 14.51 -11.54
N ALA A 278 -18.27 15.16 -11.48
CA ALA A 278 -18.04 16.45 -12.11
C ALA A 278 -17.72 16.31 -13.62
N LEU A 279 -17.42 15.10 -14.09
CA LEU A 279 -17.04 14.80 -15.46
C LEU A 279 -18.16 14.09 -16.22
N ILE A 280 -18.24 14.39 -17.52
CA ILE A 280 -19.16 13.74 -18.46
C ILE A 280 -18.35 13.30 -19.68
N ALA A 281 -18.51 12.02 -20.05
CA ALA A 281 -17.99 11.50 -21.32
C ALA A 281 -18.78 12.04 -22.51
N ILE A 282 -18.09 12.23 -23.63
CA ILE A 282 -18.67 12.60 -24.92
C ILE A 282 -18.50 11.41 -25.87
N PRO A 283 -19.51 10.52 -25.97
CA PRO A 283 -19.45 9.36 -26.87
C PRO A 283 -19.65 9.80 -28.32
N GLY A 284 -19.18 8.96 -29.27
CA GLY A 284 -19.43 9.15 -30.70
C GLY A 284 -18.48 10.08 -31.44
N LEU A 285 -17.64 10.87 -30.74
CA LEU A 285 -16.65 11.75 -31.38
C LEU A 285 -15.44 10.99 -31.94
N LEU A 286 -15.06 9.90 -31.30
CA LEU A 286 -13.88 9.09 -31.64
C LEU A 286 -14.30 7.63 -31.80
N PRO A 287 -13.50 6.81 -32.52
CA PRO A 287 -13.75 5.38 -32.65
C PRO A 287 -13.76 4.68 -31.29
N GLU A 288 -14.61 3.69 -31.12
CA GLU A 288 -14.67 2.87 -29.88
C GLU A 288 -13.43 1.99 -29.66
N SER A 289 -12.50 1.97 -30.60
CA SER A 289 -11.27 1.19 -30.54
C SER A 289 -10.20 1.77 -29.60
N LEU A 290 -10.41 2.95 -29.03
CA LEU A 290 -9.48 3.54 -28.06
C LEU A 290 -9.57 2.78 -26.74
N GLN A 291 -8.75 1.75 -26.60
CA GLN A 291 -8.76 0.89 -25.41
C GLN A 291 -7.39 0.34 -25.11
N ARG A 292 -7.12 0.10 -23.82
CA ARG A 292 -5.88 -0.47 -23.30
C ARG A 292 -6.18 -1.59 -22.31
N GLN A 293 -5.30 -2.57 -22.24
CA GLN A 293 -5.41 -3.69 -21.31
C GLN A 293 -4.62 -3.40 -20.03
N VAL A 294 -5.26 -3.59 -18.87
CA VAL A 294 -4.58 -3.58 -17.57
C VAL A 294 -4.04 -4.95 -17.28
N TRP A 295 -2.76 -5.01 -16.98
CA TRP A 295 -2.04 -6.22 -16.58
C TRP A 295 -1.53 -6.10 -15.17
N MET A 296 -1.40 -7.23 -14.49
CA MET A 296 -0.70 -7.36 -13.21
C MET A 296 0.29 -8.51 -13.29
N ALA A 297 1.48 -8.29 -12.74
CA ALA A 297 2.48 -9.33 -12.55
C ALA A 297 3.10 -9.23 -11.16
N VAL A 298 3.58 -10.36 -10.67
CA VAL A 298 4.27 -10.50 -9.38
C VAL A 298 5.68 -11.00 -9.65
N ASN A 299 6.66 -10.43 -8.98
CA ASN A 299 8.03 -10.90 -9.06
C ASN A 299 8.12 -12.33 -8.51
N ALA A 300 8.88 -13.20 -9.16
CA ALA A 300 9.09 -14.57 -8.70
C ALA A 300 9.94 -14.65 -7.43
N GLU A 301 10.80 -13.66 -7.19
CA GLU A 301 11.75 -13.60 -6.09
C GLU A 301 11.34 -12.59 -5.02
N VAL A 302 10.15 -12.75 -4.44
CA VAL A 302 9.67 -11.84 -3.38
C VAL A 302 10.20 -12.24 -2.01
N SER A 303 10.69 -11.26 -1.25
CA SER A 303 11.19 -11.47 0.12
C SER A 303 10.08 -11.66 1.16
N HIS A 304 8.86 -11.15 0.86
CA HIS A 304 7.72 -11.11 1.79
C HIS A 304 6.44 -11.62 1.11
N PRO A 305 6.32 -12.94 0.87
CA PRO A 305 5.24 -13.50 0.07
C PRO A 305 3.84 -13.27 0.66
N ASN A 306 3.69 -13.24 1.97
CA ASN A 306 2.38 -13.01 2.62
C ASN A 306 1.88 -11.58 2.42
N GLU A 307 2.76 -10.59 2.55
CA GLU A 307 2.44 -9.17 2.36
C GLU A 307 2.17 -8.86 0.89
N VAL A 308 2.94 -9.49 -0.01
CA VAL A 308 2.72 -9.40 -1.46
C VAL A 308 1.40 -10.04 -1.84
N GLN A 309 1.07 -11.22 -1.32
CA GLN A 309 -0.21 -11.90 -1.59
C GLN A 309 -1.41 -11.04 -1.11
N MET A 310 -1.31 -10.44 0.08
CA MET A 310 -2.34 -9.52 0.58
C MET A 310 -2.55 -8.32 -0.37
N LEU A 311 -1.48 -7.80 -0.96
CA LEU A 311 -1.56 -6.71 -1.93
C LEU A 311 -2.18 -7.18 -3.26
N VAL A 312 -1.80 -8.36 -3.74
CA VAL A 312 -2.38 -8.99 -4.93
C VAL A 312 -3.88 -9.22 -4.75
N ASP A 313 -4.29 -9.78 -3.60
CA ASP A 313 -5.71 -10.02 -3.29
C ASP A 313 -6.50 -8.71 -3.25
N LEU A 314 -5.92 -7.64 -2.69
CA LEU A 314 -6.52 -6.31 -2.71
C LEU A 314 -6.73 -5.83 -4.15
N ILE A 315 -5.68 -5.90 -4.99
CA ILE A 315 -5.75 -5.43 -6.37
C ILE A 315 -6.82 -6.21 -7.15
N VAL A 316 -6.77 -7.54 -7.08
CA VAL A 316 -7.74 -8.40 -7.78
C VAL A 316 -9.17 -8.10 -7.33
N SER A 317 -9.42 -8.09 -6.01
CA SER A 317 -10.77 -7.81 -5.48
C SER A 317 -11.26 -6.40 -5.81
N THR A 318 -10.35 -5.43 -5.93
CA THR A 318 -10.68 -4.06 -6.34
C THR A 318 -11.19 -4.02 -7.79
N PHE A 319 -10.54 -4.72 -8.71
CA PHE A 319 -10.99 -4.81 -10.11
C PHE A 319 -12.26 -5.64 -10.26
N GLU A 320 -12.37 -6.77 -9.58
CA GLU A 320 -13.58 -7.60 -9.56
C GLU A 320 -14.79 -6.83 -9.02
N GLY A 321 -14.63 -6.11 -7.93
CA GLY A 321 -15.68 -5.29 -7.33
C GLY A 321 -16.11 -4.09 -8.18
N ARG A 322 -15.33 -3.73 -9.21
CA ARG A 322 -15.60 -2.63 -10.14
C ARG A 322 -15.74 -3.08 -11.59
N GLN A 323 -15.99 -4.36 -11.82
CA GLN A 323 -16.12 -4.92 -13.17
C GLN A 323 -17.14 -4.14 -14.04
N GLU A 324 -18.23 -3.66 -13.46
CA GLU A 324 -19.22 -2.83 -14.13
C GLU A 324 -18.63 -1.54 -14.75
N TRP A 325 -17.56 -1.00 -14.22
CA TRP A 325 -16.93 0.21 -14.72
C TRP A 325 -16.23 -0.02 -16.07
N PHE A 326 -15.83 -1.24 -16.33
CA PHE A 326 -15.09 -1.65 -17.54
C PHE A 326 -16.00 -2.24 -18.61
N ASP A 327 -17.01 -3.02 -18.25
CA ASP A 327 -17.81 -3.86 -19.16
C ASP A 327 -19.13 -3.24 -19.60
N THR A 328 -19.69 -2.26 -18.87
CA THR A 328 -21.06 -1.77 -19.13
C THR A 328 -21.08 -0.74 -20.27
N PRO A 329 -22.03 -0.86 -21.25
CA PRO A 329 -22.28 0.22 -22.20
C PRO A 329 -22.77 1.47 -21.48
N LEU A 330 -22.38 2.67 -21.98
CA LEU A 330 -22.83 3.94 -21.42
C LEU A 330 -24.37 3.94 -21.36
N ARG A 331 -24.95 3.94 -20.19
CA ARG A 331 -26.37 4.32 -20.05
C ARG A 331 -26.48 5.78 -20.50
N SER A 332 -27.31 6.03 -21.50
CA SER A 332 -27.67 7.37 -21.93
C SER A 332 -28.08 8.16 -20.68
N GLN A 333 -27.20 9.04 -20.22
CA GLN A 333 -27.54 10.02 -19.20
C GLN A 333 -28.29 11.14 -19.92
N LEU A 334 -29.60 10.95 -20.08
CA LEU A 334 -30.57 11.98 -20.47
C LEU A 334 -30.72 13.02 -19.37
#